data_e12afcb467143e559f547b9e91c59267
#
_entry.id   e12afcb467143e559f547b9e91c59267
#
_cell.length_a   1.000
_cell.length_b   1.000
_cell.length_c   1.000
_cell.angle_alpha   90.00
_cell.angle_beta   90.00
_cell.angle_gamma   90.00
#
_symmetry.space_group_name_H-M   'P 1'
#
loop_
_entity.id
_entity.type
_entity.pdbx_description
1 polymer ?
#
loop_
_entity_poly.entity_id
_entity_poly.type
_entity_poly.pdbx_seq_one_letter_code
_entity_poly.pdbx_strand_id
1 'polypeptide(L)'
;MGTGSGEVLLTIEHPYKNTFVTEAYIPNFELFKNRLSPFGITVKQTFADDKLPFDDETFDFIINRHESFDLSEVNRTLKRGGYFFTQQVINRNFYELAEILNGKEVSDNSNHAIEKYAETLIQMGFRVIMKDEVILPAKFLDVGAVIFYAKACPWEIPEFSVETHSENLFKIHNLIEKNGFFQVTGGRFLLAARKH
;
A
#
# COMPACT_ATOMS: atom_id res chain seq x y z
N MET A 1 -8.54 3.08 5.22
CA MET A 1 -7.19 3.66 5.11
C MET A 1 -6.66 3.27 3.73
N GLY A 2 -5.92 4.16 3.05
CA GLY A 2 -5.43 3.89 1.68
C GLY A 2 -6.54 3.85 0.63
N THR A 3 -7.37 4.88 0.59
CA THR A 3 -8.60 4.89 -0.20
C THR A 3 -8.35 5.11 -1.70
N GLY A 4 -7.17 5.58 -2.08
CA GLY A 4 -6.83 5.94 -3.46
C GLY A 4 -7.81 6.99 -4.00
N SER A 5 -8.41 6.73 -5.17
CA SER A 5 -9.46 7.61 -5.73
C SER A 5 -10.88 7.33 -5.19
N GLY A 6 -11.03 6.40 -4.23
CA GLY A 6 -12.30 6.04 -3.61
C GLY A 6 -13.14 5.02 -4.40
N GLU A 7 -12.71 4.63 -5.60
CA GLU A 7 -13.49 3.72 -6.45
C GLU A 7 -13.66 2.34 -5.81
N VAL A 8 -12.58 1.76 -5.30
CA VAL A 8 -12.63 0.45 -4.63
C VAL A 8 -13.54 0.49 -3.40
N LEU A 9 -13.53 1.59 -2.64
CA LEU A 9 -14.42 1.74 -1.50
C LEU A 9 -15.89 1.68 -1.91
N LEU A 10 -16.26 2.35 -3.00
CA LEU A 10 -17.63 2.37 -3.49
C LEU A 10 -18.10 1.01 -4.01
N THR A 11 -17.20 0.12 -4.44
CA THR A 11 -17.56 -1.25 -4.87
C THR A 11 -17.83 -2.20 -3.70
N ILE A 12 -17.45 -1.84 -2.47
CA ILE A 12 -17.67 -2.70 -1.29
C ILE A 12 -19.15 -2.68 -0.85
N GLU A 13 -19.91 -1.66 -1.27
CA GLU A 13 -21.36 -1.52 -0.98
C GLU A 13 -21.71 -1.56 0.52
N HIS A 14 -20.79 -1.18 1.39
CA HIS A 14 -21.06 -1.02 2.82
C HIS A 14 -21.99 0.18 3.06
N PRO A 15 -22.87 0.17 4.07
CA PRO A 15 -23.68 1.35 4.40
C PRO A 15 -22.83 2.61 4.58
N TYR A 16 -22.93 3.54 3.65
CA TYR A 16 -22.02 4.69 3.54
C TYR A 16 -22.04 5.60 4.78
N LYS A 17 -23.19 5.75 5.44
CA LYS A 17 -23.31 6.52 6.69
C LYS A 17 -22.49 5.94 7.86
N ASN A 18 -22.09 4.67 7.76
CA ASN A 18 -21.26 3.98 8.76
C ASN A 18 -19.82 3.81 8.25
N THR A 19 -19.46 4.48 7.15
CA THR A 19 -18.15 4.37 6.50
C THR A 19 -17.32 5.62 6.78
N PHE A 20 -16.09 5.40 7.20
CA PHE A 20 -15.11 6.44 7.49
C PHE A 20 -13.87 6.23 6.62
N VAL A 21 -13.27 7.34 6.18
CA VAL A 21 -12.07 7.37 5.35
C VAL A 21 -11.05 8.31 5.97
N THR A 22 -9.79 7.90 5.99
CA THR A 22 -8.67 8.76 6.36
C THR A 22 -7.82 9.05 5.13
N GLU A 23 -7.29 10.28 5.03
CA GLU A 23 -6.39 10.72 3.98
C GLU A 23 -5.40 11.74 4.54
N ALA A 24 -4.12 11.56 4.23
CA ALA A 24 -3.05 12.44 4.67
C ALA A 24 -2.78 13.57 3.67
N TYR A 25 -2.77 13.25 2.38
CA TYR A 25 -2.43 14.19 1.32
C TYR A 25 -3.57 15.18 1.06
N ILE A 26 -3.32 16.46 1.33
CA ILE A 26 -4.35 17.51 1.28
C ILE A 26 -5.15 17.54 -0.03
N PRO A 27 -4.54 17.46 -1.23
CA PRO A 27 -5.32 17.46 -2.48
C PRO A 27 -6.28 16.28 -2.60
N ASN A 28 -5.89 15.09 -2.12
CA ASN A 28 -6.75 13.91 -2.09
C ASN A 28 -7.85 14.08 -1.04
N PHE A 29 -7.53 14.63 0.13
CA PHE A 29 -8.52 14.89 1.18
C PHE A 29 -9.66 15.78 0.67
N GLU A 30 -9.35 16.88 0.00
CA GLU A 30 -10.36 17.77 -0.57
C GLU A 30 -11.16 17.09 -1.68
N LEU A 31 -10.50 16.31 -2.54
CA LEU A 31 -11.15 15.53 -3.58
C LEU A 31 -12.14 14.51 -2.97
N PHE A 32 -11.73 13.78 -1.94
CA PHE A 32 -12.58 12.76 -1.29
C PHE A 32 -13.72 13.39 -0.51
N LYS A 33 -13.47 14.48 0.19
CA LYS A 33 -14.51 15.23 0.87
C LYS A 33 -15.62 15.63 -0.09
N ASN A 34 -15.25 16.16 -1.26
CA ASN A 34 -16.22 16.55 -2.28
C ASN A 34 -16.92 15.34 -2.94
N ARG A 35 -16.20 14.23 -3.15
CA ARG A 35 -16.71 13.07 -3.88
C ARG A 35 -17.50 12.11 -3.00
N LEU A 36 -17.05 11.86 -1.76
CA LEU A 36 -17.59 10.80 -0.90
C LEU A 36 -18.59 11.32 0.14
N SER A 37 -18.44 12.57 0.63
CA SER A 37 -19.37 13.11 1.63
C SER A 37 -20.82 13.19 1.16
N PRO A 38 -21.15 13.46 -0.13
CA PRO A 38 -22.52 13.41 -0.60
C PRO A 38 -23.22 12.06 -0.45
N PHE A 39 -22.46 10.96 -0.38
CA PHE A 39 -22.97 9.62 -0.09
C PHE A 39 -23.16 9.34 1.41
N GLY A 40 -22.77 10.27 2.30
CA GLY A 40 -22.80 10.10 3.74
C GLY A 40 -21.54 9.47 4.33
N ILE A 41 -20.48 9.27 3.53
CA ILE A 41 -19.18 8.79 4.00
C ILE A 41 -18.46 9.92 4.72
N THR A 42 -17.96 9.63 5.92
CA THR A 42 -17.18 10.60 6.71
C THR A 42 -15.71 10.56 6.28
N VAL A 43 -15.19 11.67 5.78
CA VAL A 43 -13.77 11.82 5.40
C VAL A 43 -13.07 12.61 6.50
N LYS A 44 -12.03 12.05 7.09
CA LYS A 44 -11.18 12.72 8.10
C LYS A 44 -9.74 12.82 7.60
N GLN A 45 -9.14 13.99 7.81
CA GLN A 45 -7.72 14.17 7.55
C GLN A 45 -6.91 13.56 8.68
N THR A 46 -5.83 12.85 8.32
CA THR A 46 -4.81 12.38 9.26
C THR A 46 -3.44 12.79 8.73
N PHE A 47 -2.52 13.13 9.62
CA PHE A 47 -1.17 13.55 9.24
C PHE A 47 -0.11 12.55 9.68
N ALA A 48 -0.50 11.56 10.48
CA ALA A 48 0.39 10.54 11.01
C ALA A 48 -0.40 9.24 11.26
N ASP A 49 0.27 8.13 11.04
CA ASP A 49 -0.33 6.80 11.20
C ASP A 49 -0.45 6.40 12.68
N ASP A 50 0.38 6.99 13.54
CA ASP A 50 0.45 6.74 14.97
C ASP A 50 -0.59 7.54 15.78
N LYS A 51 -1.46 8.29 15.11
CA LYS A 51 -2.55 9.03 15.74
C LYS A 51 -3.74 9.21 14.81
N LEU A 52 -4.61 8.24 14.78
CA LEU A 52 -5.86 8.33 14.02
C LEU A 52 -6.88 9.25 14.72
N PRO A 53 -7.63 10.07 13.97
CA PRO A 53 -8.61 11.03 14.53
C PRO A 53 -9.93 10.37 14.97
N PHE A 54 -9.83 9.26 15.69
CA PHE A 54 -10.97 8.49 16.20
C PHE A 54 -10.75 8.08 17.64
N ASP A 55 -11.85 7.89 18.36
CA ASP A 55 -11.85 7.38 19.73
C ASP A 55 -11.50 5.87 19.76
N ASP A 56 -11.18 5.38 20.97
CA ASP A 56 -10.96 3.97 21.19
C ASP A 56 -12.20 3.16 20.83
N GLU A 57 -12.02 1.93 20.40
CA GLU A 57 -13.09 0.97 20.10
C GLU A 57 -14.22 1.55 19.24
N THR A 58 -13.86 2.34 18.22
CA THR A 58 -14.84 2.97 17.32
C THR A 58 -15.35 2.01 16.25
N PHE A 59 -14.47 1.17 15.69
CA PHE A 59 -14.76 0.41 14.48
C PHE A 59 -14.99 -1.07 14.74
N ASP A 60 -15.95 -1.64 14.04
CA ASP A 60 -16.17 -3.08 13.96
C ASP A 60 -15.27 -3.72 12.89
N PHE A 61 -14.85 -2.92 11.88
CA PHE A 61 -14.04 -3.38 10.77
C PHE A 61 -13.11 -2.26 10.27
N ILE A 62 -11.82 -2.57 10.13
CA ILE A 62 -10.81 -1.67 9.56
C ILE A 62 -10.22 -2.33 8.33
N ILE A 63 -10.24 -1.62 7.20
CA ILE A 63 -9.57 -1.99 5.96
C ILE A 63 -8.43 -1.01 5.69
N ASN A 64 -7.25 -1.57 5.41
CA ASN A 64 -6.12 -0.83 4.88
C ASN A 64 -5.71 -1.43 3.54
N ARG A 65 -5.35 -0.59 2.57
CA ARG A 65 -4.91 -1.04 1.26
C ARG A 65 -3.83 -0.13 0.69
N HIS A 66 -2.63 -0.67 0.55
CA HIS A 66 -1.47 0.04 -0.02
C HIS A 66 -1.18 1.38 0.66
N GLU A 67 -1.40 1.46 1.95
CA GLU A 67 -1.13 2.63 2.78
C GLU A 67 -0.38 2.18 4.03
N SER A 68 0.48 3.03 4.55
CA SER A 68 1.11 2.79 5.85
C SER A 68 0.07 2.79 6.97
N PHE A 69 0.37 2.14 8.07
CA PHE A 69 -0.48 2.07 9.25
C PHE A 69 0.31 1.72 10.50
N ASP A 70 -0.15 2.20 11.65
CA ASP A 70 0.35 1.79 12.96
C ASP A 70 -0.59 0.74 13.57
N LEU A 71 -0.01 -0.41 13.98
CA LEU A 71 -0.80 -1.49 14.57
C LEU A 71 -1.35 -1.14 15.96
N SER A 72 -0.72 -0.24 16.70
CA SER A 72 -1.22 0.22 17.99
C SER A 72 -2.50 1.04 17.82
N GLU A 73 -2.55 1.89 16.79
CA GLU A 73 -3.74 2.66 16.45
C GLU A 73 -4.86 1.80 15.86
N VAL A 74 -4.50 0.80 15.03
CA VAL A 74 -5.47 -0.22 14.60
C VAL A 74 -6.05 -0.94 15.81
N ASN A 75 -5.22 -1.37 16.76
CA ASN A 75 -5.67 -2.03 17.97
C ASN A 75 -6.53 -1.09 18.83
N ARG A 76 -6.12 0.16 19.02
CA ARG A 76 -6.84 1.12 19.83
C ARG A 76 -8.24 1.40 19.28
N THR A 77 -8.33 1.67 17.97
CA THR A 77 -9.57 2.12 17.34
C THR A 77 -10.53 0.99 16.96
N LEU A 78 -10.04 -0.26 16.91
CA LEU A 78 -10.87 -1.43 16.63
C LEU A 78 -11.53 -1.95 17.91
N LYS A 79 -12.82 -2.22 17.87
CA LYS A 79 -13.58 -2.85 18.94
C LYS A 79 -13.09 -4.27 19.24
N ARG A 80 -13.33 -4.76 20.45
CA ARG A 80 -13.21 -6.19 20.76
C ARG A 80 -14.15 -6.99 19.87
N GLY A 81 -13.65 -8.10 19.32
CA GLY A 81 -14.37 -8.90 18.34
C GLY A 81 -14.36 -8.35 16.92
N GLY A 82 -13.83 -7.13 16.70
CA GLY A 82 -13.70 -6.49 15.41
C GLY A 82 -12.60 -7.11 14.53
N TYR A 83 -12.61 -6.76 13.26
CA TYR A 83 -11.73 -7.33 12.25
C TYR A 83 -10.84 -6.26 11.60
N PHE A 84 -9.57 -6.58 11.48
CA PHE A 84 -8.61 -5.82 10.68
C PHE A 84 -8.24 -6.61 9.43
N PHE A 85 -8.25 -5.94 8.28
CA PHE A 85 -7.83 -6.48 7.00
C PHE A 85 -6.84 -5.52 6.34
N THR A 86 -5.71 -6.05 5.87
CA THR A 86 -4.76 -5.26 5.06
C THR A 86 -4.32 -6.01 3.81
N GLN A 87 -4.20 -5.26 2.72
CA GLN A 87 -3.53 -5.67 1.48
C GLN A 87 -2.33 -4.75 1.25
N GLN A 88 -1.16 -5.33 1.11
CA GLN A 88 0.08 -4.59 0.85
C GLN A 88 0.85 -5.19 -0.31
N VAL A 89 1.79 -4.42 -0.86
CA VAL A 89 2.82 -4.96 -1.75
C VAL A 89 3.80 -5.80 -0.95
N ILE A 90 4.37 -6.81 -1.59
CA ILE A 90 5.48 -7.57 -1.00
C ILE A 90 6.72 -6.68 -0.87
N ASN A 91 7.63 -7.01 0.04
CA ASN A 91 8.82 -6.20 0.29
C ASN A 91 9.79 -6.12 -0.90
N ARG A 92 9.83 -7.14 -1.73
CA ARG A 92 10.66 -7.18 -2.97
C ARG A 92 9.85 -6.82 -4.21
N ASN A 93 8.82 -5.98 -4.05
CA ASN A 93 8.04 -5.54 -5.20
C ASN A 93 8.91 -4.71 -6.14
N PHE A 94 9.04 -5.18 -7.40
CA PHE A 94 9.83 -4.57 -8.49
C PHE A 94 11.32 -4.36 -8.14
N TYR A 95 11.89 -5.23 -7.31
CA TYR A 95 13.29 -5.10 -6.87
C TYR A 95 14.28 -5.09 -8.04
N GLU A 96 14.03 -5.84 -9.13
CA GLU A 96 14.90 -5.86 -10.31
C GLU A 96 15.01 -4.46 -10.94
N LEU A 97 13.92 -3.70 -10.92
CA LEU A 97 13.92 -2.31 -11.39
C LEU A 97 14.75 -1.42 -10.46
N ALA A 98 14.53 -1.54 -9.15
CA ALA A 98 15.27 -0.78 -8.15
C ALA A 98 16.78 -1.10 -8.19
N GLU A 99 17.16 -2.36 -8.37
CA GLU A 99 18.57 -2.78 -8.52
C GLU A 99 19.24 -2.16 -9.74
N ILE A 100 18.58 -2.20 -10.89
CA ILE A 100 19.13 -1.61 -12.11
C ILE A 100 19.23 -0.08 -11.96
N LEU A 101 18.18 0.59 -11.50
CA LEU A 101 18.16 2.05 -11.43
C LEU A 101 19.10 2.58 -10.35
N ASN A 102 19.08 2.01 -9.16
CA ASN A 102 19.94 2.46 -8.05
C ASN A 102 21.39 1.93 -8.14
N GLY A 103 21.64 0.93 -8.98
CA GLY A 103 22.96 0.31 -9.13
C GLY A 103 23.43 -0.47 -7.88
N LYS A 104 22.50 -0.91 -7.05
CA LYS A 104 22.76 -1.65 -5.81
C LYS A 104 21.80 -2.82 -5.66
N GLU A 105 22.29 -3.96 -5.19
CA GLU A 105 21.44 -5.08 -4.85
C GLU A 105 20.49 -4.72 -3.71
N VAL A 106 19.23 -5.10 -3.85
CA VAL A 106 18.23 -4.99 -2.79
C VAL A 106 18.47 -6.11 -1.79
N SER A 107 18.83 -5.75 -0.57
CA SER A 107 19.09 -6.75 0.48
C SER A 107 17.87 -7.64 0.73
N ASP A 108 18.13 -8.94 0.91
CA ASP A 108 17.08 -9.95 1.11
C ASP A 108 16.44 -9.91 2.51
N ASN A 109 16.81 -8.94 3.35
CA ASN A 109 16.32 -8.80 4.74
C ASN A 109 14.83 -8.47 4.86
N SER A 110 14.11 -8.45 3.77
CA SER A 110 12.75 -7.95 3.68
C SER A 110 11.67 -9.03 3.48
N ASN A 111 12.04 -10.30 3.37
CA ASN A 111 11.13 -11.35 2.90
C ASN A 111 9.97 -11.74 3.85
N HIS A 112 9.80 -11.04 4.98
CA HIS A 112 8.86 -11.48 6.00
C HIS A 112 7.99 -10.35 6.58
N ALA A 113 7.59 -9.36 5.77
CA ALA A 113 6.70 -8.31 6.27
C ALA A 113 5.39 -8.89 6.79
N ILE A 114 4.78 -9.80 6.04
CA ILE A 114 3.53 -10.45 6.43
C ILE A 114 3.70 -11.24 7.74
N GLU A 115 4.82 -11.95 7.91
CA GLU A 115 5.15 -12.68 9.14
C GLU A 115 5.27 -11.71 10.31
N LYS A 116 6.03 -10.65 10.16
CA LYS A 116 6.23 -9.63 11.20
C LYS A 116 4.92 -8.97 11.62
N TYR A 117 4.07 -8.62 10.67
CA TYR A 117 2.73 -8.08 10.98
C TYR A 117 1.86 -9.11 11.70
N ALA A 118 1.85 -10.36 11.25
CA ALA A 118 1.09 -11.44 11.87
C ALA A 118 1.55 -11.70 13.31
N GLU A 119 2.86 -11.80 13.55
CA GLU A 119 3.45 -11.98 14.88
C GLU A 119 3.11 -10.82 15.82
N THR A 120 3.25 -9.58 15.34
CA THR A 120 2.90 -8.39 16.13
C THR A 120 1.42 -8.38 16.50
N LEU A 121 0.53 -8.70 15.57
CA LEU A 121 -0.90 -8.79 15.85
C LEU A 121 -1.21 -9.88 16.89
N ILE A 122 -0.57 -11.05 16.81
CA ILE A 122 -0.72 -12.11 17.81
C ILE A 122 -0.26 -11.63 19.18
N GLN A 123 0.89 -10.95 19.28
CA GLN A 123 1.38 -10.36 20.53
C GLN A 123 0.44 -9.32 21.12
N MET A 124 -0.31 -8.60 20.28
CA MET A 124 -1.34 -7.65 20.68
C MET A 124 -2.69 -8.31 21.03
N GLY A 125 -2.80 -9.64 21.02
CA GLY A 125 -4.01 -10.37 21.37
C GLY A 125 -4.99 -10.57 20.22
N PHE A 126 -4.55 -10.41 18.98
CA PHE A 126 -5.37 -10.77 17.82
C PHE A 126 -5.22 -12.25 17.46
N ARG A 127 -6.27 -12.80 16.86
CA ARG A 127 -6.22 -14.07 16.15
C ARG A 127 -6.08 -13.79 14.65
N VAL A 128 -4.97 -14.16 14.06
CA VAL A 128 -4.81 -14.15 12.60
C VAL A 128 -5.73 -15.20 12.00
N ILE A 129 -6.59 -14.79 11.07
CA ILE A 129 -7.61 -15.63 10.42
C ILE A 129 -7.29 -15.91 8.96
N MET A 130 -6.52 -15.04 8.32
CA MET A 130 -6.03 -15.23 6.96
C MET A 130 -4.64 -14.61 6.83
N LYS A 131 -3.75 -15.33 6.18
CA LYS A 131 -2.42 -14.88 5.77
C LYS A 131 -2.12 -15.52 4.43
N ASP A 132 -2.01 -14.72 3.38
CA ASP A 132 -1.77 -15.21 2.03
C ASP A 132 -0.87 -14.23 1.27
N GLU A 133 -0.02 -14.76 0.40
CA GLU A 133 0.88 -13.99 -0.44
C GLU A 133 0.86 -14.53 -1.86
N VAL A 134 0.80 -13.65 -2.84
CA VAL A 134 0.83 -14.01 -4.26
C VAL A 134 1.91 -13.21 -4.99
N ILE A 135 2.73 -13.91 -5.75
CA ILE A 135 3.70 -13.32 -6.66
C ILE A 135 3.02 -13.08 -8.01
N LEU A 136 3.05 -11.83 -8.45
CA LEU A 136 2.41 -11.37 -9.68
C LEU A 136 3.47 -10.65 -10.53
N PRO A 137 4.10 -11.34 -11.50
CA PRO A 137 5.07 -10.70 -12.36
C PRO A 137 4.41 -9.58 -13.17
N ALA A 138 5.09 -8.45 -13.28
CA ALA A 138 4.68 -7.33 -14.10
C ALA A 138 5.66 -7.14 -15.26
N LYS A 139 5.21 -6.49 -16.35
CA LYS A 139 6.00 -6.22 -17.53
C LYS A 139 5.92 -4.75 -17.90
N PHE A 140 7.07 -4.12 -18.01
CA PHE A 140 7.19 -2.80 -18.61
C PHE A 140 7.40 -2.98 -20.11
N LEU A 141 6.54 -2.38 -20.92
CA LEU A 141 6.57 -2.51 -22.38
C LEU A 141 7.36 -1.40 -23.04
N ASP A 142 7.62 -0.31 -22.32
CA ASP A 142 8.43 0.82 -22.76
C ASP A 142 9.12 1.50 -21.58
N VAL A 143 10.16 2.27 -21.89
CA VAL A 143 10.94 3.00 -20.88
C VAL A 143 10.17 4.18 -20.27
N GLY A 144 9.17 4.72 -20.98
CA GLY A 144 8.32 5.79 -20.46
C GLY A 144 7.48 5.33 -19.25
N ALA A 145 6.98 4.07 -19.32
CA ALA A 145 6.30 3.45 -18.17
C ALA A 145 7.24 3.27 -16.96
N VAL A 146 8.51 2.94 -17.20
CA VAL A 146 9.54 2.87 -16.15
C VAL A 146 9.77 4.25 -15.51
N ILE A 147 9.93 5.29 -16.33
CA ILE A 147 10.11 6.67 -15.87
C ILE A 147 8.89 7.14 -15.06
N PHE A 148 7.69 6.83 -15.55
CA PHE A 148 6.45 7.16 -14.84
C PHE A 148 6.41 6.49 -13.45
N TYR A 149 6.71 5.20 -13.38
CA TYR A 149 6.73 4.46 -12.12
C TYR A 149 7.76 5.02 -11.15
N ALA A 150 9.00 5.25 -11.59
CA ALA A 150 10.06 5.78 -10.75
C ALA A 150 9.72 7.17 -10.17
N LYS A 151 9.02 8.01 -10.93
CA LYS A 151 8.51 9.30 -10.44
C LYS A 151 7.32 9.17 -9.49
N ALA A 152 6.46 8.18 -9.70
CA ALA A 152 5.30 7.93 -8.86
C ALA A 152 5.65 7.27 -7.51
N CYS A 153 6.79 6.55 -7.45
CA CYS A 153 7.26 5.82 -6.27
C CYS A 153 8.66 6.30 -5.83
N PRO A 154 8.81 7.56 -5.42
CA PRO A 154 10.13 8.14 -5.09
C PRO A 154 10.83 7.48 -3.90
N TRP A 155 10.09 6.74 -3.08
CA TRP A 155 10.65 5.95 -1.97
C TRP A 155 11.40 4.69 -2.43
N GLU A 156 11.08 4.17 -3.64
CA GLU A 156 11.78 3.00 -4.22
C GLU A 156 13.03 3.43 -5.00
N ILE A 157 12.95 4.57 -5.70
CA ILE A 157 14.05 5.14 -6.49
C ILE A 157 14.29 6.57 -5.99
N PRO A 158 14.99 6.75 -4.87
CA PRO A 158 15.29 8.07 -4.32
C PRO A 158 16.07 8.93 -5.32
N GLU A 159 15.76 10.23 -5.35
CA GLU A 159 16.44 11.21 -6.20
C GLU A 159 16.41 10.90 -7.71
N PHE A 160 15.40 10.15 -8.16
CA PHE A 160 15.26 9.78 -9.56
C PHE A 160 15.14 11.02 -10.47
N SER A 161 16.01 11.08 -11.45
CA SER A 161 15.84 11.93 -12.64
C SER A 161 16.25 11.19 -13.90
N VAL A 162 15.72 11.59 -15.05
CA VAL A 162 16.08 10.98 -16.34
C VAL A 162 17.56 11.20 -16.65
N GLU A 163 18.08 12.38 -16.28
CA GLU A 163 19.46 12.78 -16.52
C GLU A 163 20.44 11.91 -15.74
N THR A 164 20.21 11.73 -14.44
CA THR A 164 21.10 10.99 -13.54
C THR A 164 21.02 9.48 -13.75
N HIS A 165 19.89 8.97 -14.26
CA HIS A 165 19.65 7.54 -14.47
C HIS A 165 19.67 7.12 -15.94
N SER A 166 20.10 8.00 -16.85
CA SER A 166 20.03 7.79 -18.30
C SER A 166 20.69 6.49 -18.75
N GLU A 167 21.89 6.16 -18.25
CA GLU A 167 22.59 4.92 -18.61
C GLU A 167 21.80 3.67 -18.19
N ASN A 168 21.20 3.68 -17.01
CA ASN A 168 20.41 2.55 -16.51
C ASN A 168 19.06 2.45 -17.24
N LEU A 169 18.44 3.58 -17.58
CA LEU A 169 17.25 3.61 -18.44
C LEU A 169 17.55 3.04 -19.83
N PHE A 170 18.73 3.34 -20.40
CA PHE A 170 19.16 2.74 -21.66
C PHE A 170 19.36 1.22 -21.57
N LYS A 171 19.88 0.71 -20.45
CA LYS A 171 19.96 -0.75 -20.23
C LYS A 171 18.58 -1.39 -20.26
N ILE A 172 17.61 -0.79 -19.56
CA ILE A 172 16.23 -1.29 -19.55
C ILE A 172 15.59 -1.18 -20.95
N HIS A 173 15.80 -0.06 -21.66
CA HIS A 173 15.32 0.11 -23.03
C HIS A 173 15.85 -1.01 -23.94
N ASN A 174 17.15 -1.31 -23.89
CA ASN A 174 17.75 -2.38 -24.69
C ASN A 174 17.19 -3.77 -24.34
N LEU A 175 16.86 -4.02 -23.06
CA LEU A 175 16.17 -5.25 -22.64
C LEU A 175 14.77 -5.34 -23.24
N ILE A 176 14.03 -4.22 -23.26
CA ILE A 176 12.68 -4.14 -23.84
C ILE A 176 12.75 -4.36 -25.36
N GLU A 177 13.65 -3.67 -26.06
CA GLU A 177 13.84 -3.86 -27.52
C GLU A 177 14.17 -5.32 -27.87
N LYS A 178 15.00 -5.96 -27.07
CA LYS A 178 15.42 -7.35 -27.31
C LYS A 178 14.32 -8.36 -27.03
N ASN A 179 13.54 -8.18 -25.95
CA ASN A 179 12.64 -9.20 -25.40
C ASN A 179 11.14 -8.85 -25.60
N GLY A 180 10.84 -7.62 -26.06
CA GLY A 180 9.50 -7.08 -26.14
C GLY A 180 8.96 -6.52 -24.80
N PHE A 181 9.67 -6.73 -23.69
CA PHE A 181 9.34 -6.24 -22.36
C PHE A 181 10.53 -6.34 -21.40
N PHE A 182 10.46 -5.57 -20.30
CA PHE A 182 11.26 -5.77 -19.10
C PHE A 182 10.36 -6.33 -18.00
N GLN A 183 10.62 -7.56 -17.55
CA GLN A 183 9.83 -8.21 -16.51
C GLN A 183 10.41 -7.93 -15.13
N VAL A 184 9.52 -7.71 -14.17
CA VAL A 184 9.85 -7.50 -12.76
C VAL A 184 8.96 -8.38 -11.88
N THR A 185 9.46 -8.72 -10.70
CA THR A 185 8.69 -9.45 -9.69
C THR A 185 7.79 -8.48 -8.93
N GLY A 186 6.50 -8.60 -9.14
CA GLY A 186 5.49 -7.94 -8.32
C GLY A 186 4.84 -8.92 -7.36
N GLY A 187 4.09 -8.43 -6.41
CA GLY A 187 3.30 -9.28 -5.53
C GLY A 187 2.48 -8.51 -4.52
N ARG A 188 1.57 -9.23 -3.91
CA ARG A 188 0.70 -8.69 -2.86
C ARG A 188 0.58 -9.71 -1.74
N PHE A 189 0.49 -9.22 -0.51
CA PHE A 189 0.03 -10.05 0.59
C PHE A 189 -1.31 -9.55 1.14
N LEU A 190 -2.05 -10.48 1.70
CA LEU A 190 -3.31 -10.28 2.40
C LEU A 190 -3.17 -10.78 3.82
N LEU A 191 -3.56 -9.97 4.77
CA LEU A 191 -3.57 -10.33 6.18
C LEU A 191 -4.89 -9.90 6.78
N ALA A 192 -5.58 -10.85 7.43
CA ALA A 192 -6.78 -10.56 8.18
C ALA A 192 -6.65 -11.11 9.61
N ALA A 193 -7.08 -10.32 10.58
CA ALA A 193 -7.02 -10.67 11.99
C ALA A 193 -8.26 -10.18 12.73
N ARG A 194 -8.63 -10.89 13.80
CA ARG A 194 -9.73 -10.54 14.71
C ARG A 194 -9.17 -10.18 16.08
N LYS A 195 -9.56 -9.04 16.62
CA LYS A 195 -9.24 -8.62 17.97
C LYS A 195 -10.07 -9.43 18.98
N HIS A 196 -9.45 -9.92 20.06
CA HIS A 196 -10.12 -10.62 21.15
C HIS A 196 -10.58 -9.69 22.26
#